data_b1c4b24f9a501b17c3d43349c2f34959
#
_entry.id   b1c4b24f9a501b17c3d43349c2f34959
#
_cell.length_a   1.000
_cell.length_b   1.000
_cell.length_c   1.000
_cell.angle_alpha   90.00
_cell.angle_beta   90.00
_cell.angle_gamma   90.00
#
_symmetry.space_group_name_H-M   'P 1'
#
loop_
_entity.id
_entity.type
_entity.pdbx_description
1 polymer ?
#
loop_
_entity_poly.entity_id
_entity_poly.type
_entity_poly.pdbx_seq_one_letter_code
_entity_poly.pdbx_strand_id
1 'polypeptide(L)'
;VLSGIQDVNAQNIVLAINEKLNSKAFDSNNPILTRQGNDKAVAQLVTDMNAGTVGAVIMAGVNPAYTLPNASAFVEGLKQTELSVAFTMKNDETASVSQYVAATSHYLESWGDLETKKGHYGLMQPTIRPLFDTKQFQDLLLELVGTSGSYHDFVKSYWNSNVLDGGSWNDSLHDGVYVSSNSATVETADAFDGSAISGLGAAVTALAATSTSGMELTLYPKTGMGDGQQANNPWLQEFPDPLTRTTWDNYLTVSEFD
;
A
#
# COMPACT_ATOMS: atom_id res chain seq x y z
N VAL A 1 -1.17 6.26 -23.55
CA VAL A 1 -1.55 7.56 -22.94
C VAL A 1 -1.33 7.45 -21.43
N LEU A 2 -0.85 8.52 -20.79
CA LEU A 2 -0.67 8.66 -19.34
C LEU A 2 -1.38 9.94 -18.89
N SER A 3 -1.95 9.92 -17.70
CA SER A 3 -2.53 11.09 -17.05
C SER A 3 -2.21 11.10 -15.56
N GLY A 4 -1.87 12.28 -15.03
CA GLY A 4 -1.70 12.52 -13.60
C GLY A 4 -2.97 13.01 -12.91
N ILE A 5 -4.09 13.11 -13.61
CA ILE A 5 -5.35 13.57 -13.05
C ILE A 5 -5.87 12.53 -12.04
N GLN A 6 -6.12 12.96 -10.82
CA GLN A 6 -6.61 12.11 -9.73
C GLN A 6 -8.16 12.05 -9.72
N ASP A 7 -8.74 11.74 -10.86
CA ASP A 7 -10.18 11.52 -11.03
C ASP A 7 -10.43 10.17 -11.68
N VAL A 8 -11.35 9.40 -11.11
CA VAL A 8 -11.64 8.02 -11.55
C VAL A 8 -12.15 8.01 -12.99
N ASN A 9 -12.95 8.99 -13.39
CA ASN A 9 -13.49 9.06 -14.76
C ASN A 9 -12.36 9.36 -15.77
N ALA A 10 -11.43 10.25 -15.41
CA ALA A 10 -10.26 10.55 -16.23
C ALA A 10 -9.38 9.30 -16.42
N GLN A 11 -9.12 8.56 -15.34
CA GLN A 11 -8.33 7.33 -15.41
C GLN A 11 -9.04 6.23 -16.22
N ASN A 12 -10.34 6.07 -16.08
CA ASN A 12 -11.13 5.13 -16.89
C ASN A 12 -11.05 5.46 -18.39
N ILE A 13 -11.09 6.75 -18.75
CA ILE A 13 -10.92 7.18 -20.15
C ILE A 13 -9.51 6.83 -20.65
N VAL A 14 -8.47 7.08 -19.85
CA VAL A 14 -7.09 6.74 -20.22
C VAL A 14 -6.92 5.24 -20.42
N LEU A 15 -7.50 4.41 -19.55
CA LEU A 15 -7.49 2.95 -19.68
C LEU A 15 -8.19 2.52 -20.98
N ALA A 16 -9.38 3.03 -21.26
CA ALA A 16 -10.13 2.73 -22.47
C ALA A 16 -9.38 3.14 -23.75
N ILE A 17 -8.68 4.30 -23.73
CA ILE A 17 -7.85 4.74 -24.85
C ILE A 17 -6.68 3.77 -25.08
N ASN A 18 -5.96 3.37 -24.01
CA ASN A 18 -4.83 2.46 -24.11
C ASN A 18 -5.25 1.08 -24.63
N GLU A 19 -6.39 0.59 -24.18
CA GLU A 19 -6.95 -0.66 -24.70
C GLU A 19 -7.32 -0.56 -26.18
N LYS A 20 -8.03 0.51 -26.59
CA LYS A 20 -8.39 0.74 -27.98
C LYS A 20 -7.18 0.89 -28.92
N LEU A 21 -6.09 1.46 -28.40
CA LEU A 21 -4.82 1.60 -29.12
C LEU A 21 -4.01 0.30 -29.13
N ASN A 22 -4.46 -0.74 -28.40
CA ASN A 22 -3.69 -1.96 -28.18
C ASN A 22 -2.24 -1.66 -27.76
N SER A 23 -2.13 -0.78 -26.77
CA SER A 23 -0.83 -0.24 -26.33
C SER A 23 0.05 -1.34 -25.72
N LYS A 24 1.22 -1.56 -26.31
CA LYS A 24 2.19 -2.53 -25.80
C LYS A 24 2.81 -2.11 -24.45
N ALA A 25 2.69 -0.84 -24.07
CA ALA A 25 3.17 -0.33 -22.79
C ALA A 25 2.12 -0.48 -21.67
N PHE A 26 0.93 -0.97 -21.99
CA PHE A 26 -0.16 -1.21 -21.05
C PHE A 26 -0.53 -2.70 -21.10
N ASP A 27 -0.33 -3.39 -20.00
CA ASP A 27 -0.61 -4.82 -19.85
C ASP A 27 -1.67 -5.01 -18.77
N SER A 28 -2.93 -5.07 -19.18
CA SER A 28 -4.07 -5.27 -18.29
C SER A 28 -4.13 -6.66 -17.67
N ASN A 29 -3.51 -7.65 -18.32
CA ASN A 29 -3.51 -9.03 -17.83
C ASN A 29 -2.54 -9.25 -16.67
N ASN A 30 -1.50 -8.41 -16.59
CA ASN A 30 -0.47 -8.50 -15.56
C ASN A 30 -0.32 -7.17 -14.81
N PRO A 31 -1.30 -6.78 -14.00
CA PRO A 31 -1.26 -5.52 -13.26
C PRO A 31 -0.13 -5.51 -12.24
N ILE A 32 0.37 -4.31 -11.93
CA ILE A 32 1.29 -4.07 -10.84
C ILE A 32 0.50 -4.10 -9.53
N LEU A 33 0.98 -4.90 -8.55
CA LEU A 33 0.30 -5.15 -7.29
C LEU A 33 0.96 -4.51 -6.07
N THR A 34 1.92 -3.62 -6.28
CA THR A 34 2.68 -2.97 -5.18
C THR A 34 1.88 -1.96 -4.38
N ARG A 35 0.73 -1.50 -4.91
CA ARG A 35 -0.17 -0.57 -4.22
C ARG A 35 -1.60 -1.03 -4.40
N GLN A 36 -2.17 -1.60 -3.34
CA GLN A 36 -3.52 -2.15 -3.31
C GLN A 36 -4.38 -1.51 -2.21
N GLY A 37 -4.07 -0.27 -1.83
CA GLY A 37 -4.82 0.46 -0.81
C GLY A 37 -6.26 0.77 -1.24
N ASN A 38 -7.17 0.81 -0.26
CA ASN A 38 -8.55 1.20 -0.45
C ASN A 38 -8.92 2.30 0.55
N ASP A 39 -8.79 3.56 0.13
CA ASP A 39 -9.05 4.72 0.97
C ASP A 39 -10.50 4.80 1.44
N LYS A 40 -11.46 4.33 0.63
CA LYS A 40 -12.88 4.28 1.02
C LYS A 40 -13.12 3.29 2.15
N ALA A 41 -12.46 2.13 2.10
CA ALA A 41 -12.55 1.14 3.17
C ALA A 41 -11.93 1.67 4.47
N VAL A 42 -10.81 2.40 4.40
CA VAL A 42 -10.19 3.04 5.56
C VAL A 42 -11.10 4.12 6.14
N ALA A 43 -11.72 4.97 5.30
CA ALA A 43 -12.68 5.97 5.76
C ALA A 43 -13.92 5.33 6.41
N GLN A 44 -14.40 4.22 5.86
CA GLN A 44 -15.50 3.45 6.45
C GLN A 44 -15.10 2.85 7.79
N LEU A 45 -13.90 2.27 7.90
CA LEU A 45 -13.38 1.75 9.17
C LEU A 45 -13.38 2.83 10.26
N VAL A 46 -12.91 4.05 9.95
CA VAL A 46 -12.93 5.16 10.92
C VAL A 46 -14.36 5.49 11.34
N THR A 47 -15.32 5.45 10.42
CA THR A 47 -16.74 5.66 10.72
C THR A 47 -17.28 4.58 11.65
N ASP A 48 -16.98 3.32 11.37
CA ASP A 48 -17.43 2.16 12.14
C ASP A 48 -16.82 2.12 13.54
N MET A 49 -15.54 2.51 13.67
CA MET A 49 -14.86 2.69 14.95
C MET A 49 -15.59 3.73 15.82
N ASN A 50 -15.90 4.90 15.25
CA ASN A 50 -16.65 5.97 15.97
C ASN A 50 -18.09 5.58 16.28
N ALA A 51 -18.66 4.65 15.53
CA ALA A 51 -19.97 4.06 15.84
C ALA A 51 -19.93 2.96 16.92
N GLY A 52 -18.71 2.58 17.39
CA GLY A 52 -18.54 1.53 18.40
C GLY A 52 -18.84 0.12 17.88
N THR A 53 -18.78 -0.10 16.58
CA THR A 53 -19.08 -1.42 15.97
C THR A 53 -17.82 -2.26 15.71
N VAL A 54 -16.63 -1.69 15.96
CA VAL A 54 -15.34 -2.36 15.78
C VAL A 54 -14.80 -2.79 17.15
N GLY A 55 -14.70 -4.10 17.37
CA GLY A 55 -14.18 -4.65 18.63
C GLY A 55 -12.64 -4.57 18.72
N ALA A 56 -11.93 -4.79 17.62
CA ALA A 56 -10.47 -4.80 17.63
C ALA A 56 -9.89 -4.16 16.38
N VAL A 57 -8.78 -3.41 16.56
CA VAL A 57 -7.98 -2.84 15.47
C VAL A 57 -6.52 -3.27 15.60
N ILE A 58 -6.02 -3.94 14.58
CA ILE A 58 -4.63 -4.37 14.48
C ILE A 58 -3.96 -3.57 13.35
N MET A 59 -2.90 -2.87 13.66
CA MET A 59 -2.17 -1.99 12.75
C MET A 59 -0.73 -2.49 12.61
N ALA A 60 -0.28 -2.75 11.40
CA ALA A 60 1.07 -3.26 11.14
C ALA A 60 1.82 -2.37 10.16
N GLY A 61 2.89 -1.72 10.62
CA GLY A 61 3.76 -0.88 9.81
C GLY A 61 3.07 0.37 9.23
N VAL A 62 2.01 0.85 9.87
CA VAL A 62 1.24 2.04 9.46
C VAL A 62 1.10 3.03 10.60
N ASN A 63 0.99 4.32 10.27
CA ASN A 63 0.83 5.40 11.26
C ASN A 63 -0.40 6.27 10.93
N PRO A 64 -1.62 5.73 11.01
CA PRO A 64 -2.84 6.45 10.65
C PRO A 64 -3.13 7.68 11.51
N ALA A 65 -2.69 7.72 12.76
CA ALA A 65 -2.82 8.91 13.61
C ALA A 65 -2.02 10.12 13.08
N TYR A 66 -1.06 9.89 12.17
CA TYR A 66 -0.29 10.94 11.50
C TYR A 66 -0.67 11.10 10.02
N THR A 67 -0.83 9.98 9.30
CA THR A 67 -0.95 10.00 7.83
C THR A 67 -2.36 10.23 7.31
N LEU A 68 -3.40 9.98 8.12
CA LEU A 68 -4.78 10.21 7.68
C LEU A 68 -5.16 11.70 7.68
N PRO A 69 -5.91 12.16 6.67
CA PRO A 69 -6.40 13.55 6.64
C PRO A 69 -7.27 13.92 7.84
N ASN A 70 -8.00 12.94 8.40
CA ASN A 70 -8.85 13.10 9.59
C ASN A 70 -8.32 12.27 10.75
N ALA A 71 -7.05 12.48 11.10
CA ALA A 71 -6.37 11.74 12.16
C ALA A 71 -7.08 11.83 13.52
N SER A 72 -7.67 12.97 13.84
CA SER A 72 -8.43 13.15 15.09
C SER A 72 -9.61 12.20 15.20
N ALA A 73 -10.40 12.03 14.14
CA ALA A 73 -11.51 11.09 14.13
C ALA A 73 -11.05 9.63 14.25
N PHE A 74 -9.90 9.30 13.66
CA PHE A 74 -9.28 7.99 13.84
C PHE A 74 -8.91 7.75 15.31
N VAL A 75 -8.24 8.71 15.95
CA VAL A 75 -7.83 8.61 17.37
C VAL A 75 -9.05 8.49 18.31
N GLU A 76 -10.10 9.27 18.06
CA GLU A 76 -11.34 9.16 18.86
C GLU A 76 -12.03 7.81 18.66
N GLY A 77 -12.10 7.32 17.42
CA GLY A 77 -12.65 5.99 17.15
C GLY A 77 -11.81 4.87 17.79
N LEU A 78 -10.48 4.99 17.77
CA LEU A 78 -9.58 3.99 18.37
C LEU A 78 -9.81 3.84 19.88
N LYS A 79 -10.13 4.93 20.57
CA LYS A 79 -10.45 4.91 22.01
C LYS A 79 -11.76 4.15 22.33
N GLN A 80 -12.63 3.95 21.36
CA GLN A 80 -13.88 3.23 21.52
C GLN A 80 -13.75 1.73 21.23
N THR A 81 -12.63 1.28 20.67
CA THR A 81 -12.39 -0.15 20.42
C THR A 81 -11.97 -0.86 21.70
N GLU A 82 -12.41 -2.11 21.85
CA GLU A 82 -12.04 -2.93 23.02
C GLU A 82 -10.55 -3.31 23.01
N LEU A 83 -9.98 -3.48 21.81
CA LEU A 83 -8.58 -3.83 21.61
C LEU A 83 -7.96 -3.03 20.49
N SER A 84 -6.82 -2.39 20.76
CA SER A 84 -5.97 -1.78 19.73
C SER A 84 -4.53 -2.19 19.92
N VAL A 85 -3.92 -2.69 18.82
CA VAL A 85 -2.53 -3.16 18.81
C VAL A 85 -1.79 -2.53 17.64
N ALA A 86 -0.68 -1.85 17.93
CA ALA A 86 0.23 -1.32 16.93
C ALA A 86 1.48 -2.20 16.83
N PHE A 87 1.72 -2.76 15.66
CA PHE A 87 2.95 -3.50 15.32
C PHE A 87 3.88 -2.53 14.59
N THR A 88 4.89 -2.05 15.27
CA THR A 88 5.77 -1.00 14.76
C THR A 88 7.17 -1.10 15.31
N MET A 89 8.14 -0.50 14.63
CA MET A 89 9.53 -0.37 15.09
C MET A 89 9.78 0.92 15.88
N LYS A 90 8.79 1.80 15.98
CA LYS A 90 8.91 3.12 16.60
C LYS A 90 7.72 3.39 17.50
N ASN A 91 7.95 4.17 18.54
CA ASN A 91 6.83 4.73 19.31
C ASN A 91 6.36 6.01 18.60
N ASP A 92 5.64 5.83 17.48
CA ASP A 92 5.05 6.90 16.69
C ASP A 92 3.69 7.37 17.26
N GLU A 93 3.01 8.27 16.53
CA GLU A 93 1.75 8.87 16.95
C GLU A 93 0.66 7.81 17.16
N THR A 94 0.59 6.81 16.29
CA THR A 94 -0.37 5.70 16.40
C THR A 94 -0.03 4.77 17.56
N ALA A 95 1.23 4.43 17.73
CA ALA A 95 1.70 3.62 18.85
C ALA A 95 1.39 4.29 20.18
N SER A 96 1.58 5.61 20.28
CA SER A 96 1.35 6.38 21.51
C SER A 96 -0.11 6.41 21.97
N VAL A 97 -1.07 6.17 21.08
CA VAL A 97 -2.52 6.15 21.39
C VAL A 97 -3.12 4.74 21.39
N SER A 98 -2.34 3.72 21.06
CA SER A 98 -2.75 2.32 21.07
C SER A 98 -2.65 1.73 22.48
N GLN A 99 -3.51 0.76 22.79
CA GLN A 99 -3.49 0.06 24.08
C GLN A 99 -2.24 -0.83 24.21
N TYR A 100 -1.85 -1.47 23.11
CA TYR A 100 -0.68 -2.35 23.07
C TYR A 100 0.21 -1.98 21.90
N VAL A 101 1.52 -2.06 22.14
CA VAL A 101 2.55 -1.88 21.12
C VAL A 101 3.42 -3.13 21.10
N ALA A 102 3.47 -3.77 19.94
CA ALA A 102 4.35 -4.92 19.71
C ALA A 102 5.53 -4.49 18.83
N ALA A 103 6.73 -4.58 19.37
CA ALA A 103 7.94 -4.25 18.65
C ALA A 103 8.22 -5.28 17.56
N THR A 104 8.19 -4.83 16.29
CA THR A 104 8.46 -5.69 15.13
C THR A 104 9.90 -5.61 14.67
N SER A 105 10.36 -6.70 14.05
CA SER A 105 11.69 -6.77 13.46
C SER A 105 11.79 -5.91 12.20
N HIS A 106 12.99 -5.43 11.92
CA HIS A 106 13.30 -4.72 10.68
C HIS A 106 13.24 -5.68 9.47
N TYR A 107 12.99 -5.17 8.27
CA TYR A 107 12.93 -6.03 7.07
C TYR A 107 14.25 -6.79 6.79
N LEU A 108 15.41 -6.26 7.19
CA LEU A 108 16.69 -6.97 7.11
C LEU A 108 16.80 -8.14 8.07
N GLU A 109 15.92 -8.23 9.06
CA GLU A 109 15.85 -9.25 10.10
C GLU A 109 14.72 -10.26 9.86
N SER A 110 13.94 -10.07 8.79
CA SER A 110 12.65 -10.74 8.57
C SER A 110 12.60 -11.49 7.25
N TRP A 111 11.83 -12.57 7.23
CA TRP A 111 11.37 -13.20 5.99
C TRP A 111 10.19 -12.42 5.42
N GLY A 112 10.08 -12.41 4.10
CA GLY A 112 8.95 -11.80 3.41
C GLY A 112 8.84 -12.26 1.98
N ASP A 113 7.66 -12.10 1.44
CA ASP A 113 7.39 -12.29 0.03
C ASP A 113 6.39 -11.25 -0.46
N LEU A 114 6.39 -11.00 -1.75
CA LEU A 114 5.50 -10.06 -2.38
C LEU A 114 5.29 -10.44 -3.84
N GLU A 115 4.04 -10.49 -4.27
CA GLU A 115 3.70 -10.48 -5.68
C GLU A 115 3.72 -9.03 -6.19
N THR A 116 4.83 -8.62 -6.82
CA THR A 116 5.03 -7.24 -7.27
C THR A 116 4.21 -6.89 -8.50
N LYS A 117 4.02 -7.86 -9.35
CA LYS A 117 3.22 -7.85 -10.57
C LYS A 117 2.59 -9.24 -10.68
N LYS A 118 1.41 -9.36 -11.24
CA LYS A 118 0.73 -10.66 -11.38
C LYS A 118 1.67 -11.71 -11.96
N GLY A 119 1.84 -12.82 -11.23
CA GLY A 119 2.77 -13.91 -11.59
C GLY A 119 4.25 -13.63 -11.34
N HIS A 120 4.63 -12.46 -10.82
CA HIS A 120 6.01 -12.11 -10.49
C HIS A 120 6.17 -11.97 -8.98
N TYR A 121 6.86 -12.90 -8.38
CA TYR A 121 7.05 -12.99 -6.94
C TYR A 121 8.46 -12.58 -6.56
N GLY A 122 8.58 -11.75 -5.54
CA GLY A 122 9.84 -11.46 -4.86
C GLY A 122 9.91 -12.20 -3.54
N LEU A 123 11.08 -12.71 -3.20
CA LEU A 123 11.33 -13.40 -1.93
C LEU A 123 12.43 -12.67 -1.18
N MET A 124 12.14 -12.30 0.05
CA MET A 124 13.06 -11.62 0.93
C MET A 124 13.48 -12.55 2.06
N GLN A 125 14.78 -12.67 2.28
CA GLN A 125 15.35 -13.42 3.39
C GLN A 125 16.10 -12.49 4.35
N PRO A 126 16.15 -12.80 5.66
CA PRO A 126 16.87 -11.97 6.61
C PRO A 126 18.35 -11.92 6.29
N THR A 127 18.92 -10.73 6.25
CA THR A 127 20.36 -10.51 6.05
C THR A 127 21.12 -10.53 7.36
N ILE A 128 20.46 -10.16 8.46
CA ILE A 128 21.03 -10.12 9.81
C ILE A 128 20.07 -10.81 10.79
N ARG A 129 20.59 -11.21 11.94
CA ARG A 129 19.77 -11.65 13.07
C ARG A 129 19.11 -10.44 13.74
N PRO A 130 17.95 -10.61 14.40
CA PRO A 130 17.34 -9.55 15.19
C PRO A 130 18.35 -8.92 16.16
N LEU A 131 18.42 -7.58 16.16
CA LEU A 131 19.32 -6.82 17.03
C LEU A 131 18.73 -6.63 18.43
N PHE A 132 17.40 -6.69 18.51
CA PHE A 132 16.65 -6.48 19.74
C PHE A 132 15.69 -7.65 19.98
N ASP A 133 15.05 -7.67 21.13
CA ASP A 133 13.97 -8.62 21.43
C ASP A 133 12.69 -8.22 20.71
N THR A 134 12.71 -8.40 19.40
CA THR A 134 11.62 -8.11 18.48
C THR A 134 11.17 -9.38 17.80
N LYS A 135 9.94 -9.37 17.29
CA LYS A 135 9.37 -10.50 16.57
C LYS A 135 8.72 -10.02 15.29
N GLN A 136 8.94 -10.75 14.24
CA GLN A 136 8.32 -10.46 12.94
C GLN A 136 6.79 -10.58 13.06
N PHE A 137 6.04 -9.66 12.44
CA PHE A 137 4.59 -9.57 12.54
C PHE A 137 3.89 -10.90 12.17
N GLN A 138 4.34 -11.55 11.12
CA GLN A 138 3.76 -12.81 10.64
C GLN A 138 3.97 -13.97 11.64
N ASP A 139 5.10 -14.01 12.32
CA ASP A 139 5.32 -15.03 13.39
C ASP A 139 4.34 -14.81 14.55
N LEU A 140 4.09 -13.54 14.92
CA LEU A 140 3.09 -13.22 15.94
C LEU A 140 1.67 -13.62 15.50
N LEU A 141 1.33 -13.43 14.24
CA LEU A 141 0.03 -13.89 13.70
C LEU A 141 -0.08 -15.42 13.76
N LEU A 142 0.97 -16.16 13.41
CA LEU A 142 0.97 -17.62 13.50
C LEU A 142 0.74 -18.09 14.95
N GLU A 143 1.38 -17.44 15.92
CA GLU A 143 1.16 -17.73 17.33
C GLU A 143 -0.29 -17.44 17.78
N LEU A 144 -0.85 -16.31 17.38
CA LEU A 144 -2.22 -15.92 17.72
C LEU A 144 -3.25 -16.93 17.19
N VAL A 145 -3.02 -17.51 16.02
CA VAL A 145 -3.90 -18.55 15.45
C VAL A 145 -3.54 -19.97 15.93
N GLY A 146 -2.54 -20.10 16.81
CA GLY A 146 -2.13 -21.39 17.37
C GLY A 146 -1.38 -22.31 16.39
N THR A 147 -0.84 -21.76 15.32
CA THR A 147 -0.03 -22.52 14.35
C THR A 147 1.40 -22.67 14.88
N SER A 148 1.89 -23.91 14.93
CA SER A 148 3.29 -24.20 15.27
C SER A 148 4.20 -23.99 14.07
N GLY A 149 5.41 -23.47 14.31
CA GLY A 149 6.43 -23.26 13.29
C GLY A 149 6.74 -21.78 13.07
N SER A 150 7.72 -21.51 12.23
CA SER A 150 8.14 -20.16 11.86
C SER A 150 7.43 -19.68 10.60
N TYR A 151 7.42 -18.37 10.41
CA TYR A 151 6.95 -17.80 9.13
C TYR A 151 7.79 -18.28 7.94
N HIS A 152 9.09 -18.53 8.12
CA HIS A 152 9.91 -19.18 7.10
C HIS A 152 9.31 -20.52 6.63
N ASP A 153 8.93 -21.39 7.57
CA ASP A 153 8.36 -22.69 7.23
C ASP A 153 7.01 -22.56 6.56
N PHE A 154 6.22 -21.60 7.03
CA PHE A 154 4.93 -21.26 6.42
C PHE A 154 5.09 -20.78 4.99
N VAL A 155 5.92 -19.76 4.73
CA VAL A 155 6.10 -19.20 3.37
C VAL A 155 6.71 -20.23 2.41
N LYS A 156 7.67 -21.03 2.89
CA LYS A 156 8.25 -22.12 2.11
C LYS A 156 7.21 -23.16 1.71
N SER A 157 6.36 -23.56 2.65
CA SER A 157 5.27 -24.51 2.37
C SER A 157 4.24 -23.93 1.39
N TYR A 158 3.88 -22.66 1.61
CA TYR A 158 2.94 -21.96 0.73
C TYR A 158 3.47 -21.83 -0.71
N TRP A 159 4.73 -21.45 -0.86
CA TRP A 159 5.39 -21.33 -2.16
C TRP A 159 5.45 -22.68 -2.90
N ASN A 160 5.84 -23.73 -2.23
CA ASN A 160 5.88 -25.07 -2.83
C ASN A 160 4.51 -25.56 -3.30
N SER A 161 3.45 -25.16 -2.59
CA SER A 161 2.09 -25.62 -2.90
C SER A 161 1.34 -24.74 -3.89
N ASN A 162 1.64 -23.43 -3.95
CA ASN A 162 0.79 -22.45 -4.63
C ASN A 162 1.52 -21.56 -5.64
N VAL A 163 2.85 -21.43 -5.55
CA VAL A 163 3.60 -20.46 -6.36
C VAL A 163 4.51 -21.15 -7.36
N LEU A 164 5.25 -22.15 -6.92
CA LEU A 164 6.39 -22.69 -7.66
C LEU A 164 6.04 -23.68 -8.78
N ASP A 165 4.89 -23.82 -9.30
CA ASP A 165 4.50 -24.62 -10.48
C ASP A 165 5.52 -25.71 -10.94
N GLY A 166 6.11 -26.44 -9.96
CA GLY A 166 7.19 -27.40 -10.20
C GLY A 166 8.61 -26.78 -10.18
N GLY A 167 8.75 -25.49 -9.92
CA GLY A 167 10.05 -24.83 -9.70
C GLY A 167 10.69 -25.20 -8.36
N SER A 168 11.92 -24.73 -8.17
CA SER A 168 12.73 -25.02 -6.98
C SER A 168 12.69 -23.84 -5.99
N TRP A 169 12.37 -24.13 -4.73
CA TRP A 169 12.50 -23.16 -3.64
C TRP A 169 13.92 -22.61 -3.51
N ASN A 170 14.93 -23.49 -3.61
CA ASN A 170 16.31 -23.07 -3.44
C ASN A 170 16.80 -22.15 -4.56
N ASP A 171 16.36 -22.38 -5.79
CA ASP A 171 16.71 -21.53 -6.92
C ASP A 171 16.01 -20.17 -6.78
N SER A 172 14.72 -20.16 -6.42
CA SER A 172 13.98 -18.93 -6.15
C SER A 172 14.57 -18.13 -4.99
N LEU A 173 15.06 -18.81 -3.95
CA LEU A 173 15.74 -18.18 -2.82
C LEU A 173 17.09 -17.58 -3.21
N HIS A 174 17.85 -18.28 -4.08
CA HIS A 174 19.12 -17.80 -4.60
C HIS A 174 18.92 -16.55 -5.48
N ASP A 175 17.94 -16.59 -6.36
CA ASP A 175 17.66 -15.51 -7.33
C ASP A 175 16.89 -14.35 -6.70
N GLY A 176 16.21 -14.59 -5.57
CA GLY A 176 15.34 -13.61 -4.89
C GLY A 176 14.02 -13.33 -5.62
N VAL A 177 13.81 -13.96 -6.77
CA VAL A 177 12.63 -13.75 -7.62
C VAL A 177 12.17 -15.05 -8.25
N TYR A 178 10.86 -15.14 -8.52
CA TYR A 178 10.25 -16.21 -9.28
C TYR A 178 9.18 -15.67 -10.22
N VAL A 179 9.15 -16.14 -11.47
CA VAL A 179 8.11 -15.80 -12.43
C VAL A 179 7.33 -17.07 -12.73
N SER A 180 6.05 -17.11 -12.33
CA SER A 180 5.17 -18.24 -12.60
C SER A 180 4.80 -18.32 -14.08
N SER A 181 4.92 -19.50 -14.66
CA SER A 181 4.45 -19.78 -16.01
C SER A 181 2.93 -19.90 -16.10
N ASN A 182 2.29 -20.27 -15.00
CA ASN A 182 0.85 -20.25 -14.82
C ASN A 182 0.48 -18.95 -14.08
N SER A 183 0.12 -17.90 -14.80
CA SER A 183 -0.64 -16.82 -14.19
C SER A 183 -2.03 -17.38 -13.85
N ALA A 184 -2.08 -18.20 -12.78
CA ALA A 184 -3.33 -18.66 -12.24
C ALA A 184 -4.20 -17.43 -12.02
N THR A 185 -5.40 -17.47 -12.53
CA THR A 185 -6.45 -16.51 -12.28
C THR A 185 -6.67 -16.44 -10.76
N VAL A 186 -5.84 -15.66 -10.07
CA VAL A 186 -6.26 -15.17 -8.77
C VAL A 186 -7.47 -14.31 -9.11
N GLU A 187 -8.64 -14.76 -8.71
CA GLU A 187 -9.82 -13.92 -8.66
C GLU A 187 -9.49 -12.81 -7.63
N THR A 188 -8.76 -11.81 -8.08
CA THR A 188 -8.69 -10.56 -7.36
C THR A 188 -10.08 -9.96 -7.50
N ALA A 189 -10.73 -9.70 -6.37
CA ALA A 189 -12.06 -9.10 -6.33
C ALA A 189 -12.18 -7.76 -7.09
N ASP A 190 -11.06 -7.24 -7.56
CA ASP A 190 -10.90 -6.02 -8.34
C ASP A 190 -10.09 -6.27 -9.64
N ALA A 191 -10.22 -7.46 -10.26
CA ALA A 191 -9.71 -7.63 -11.62
C ALA A 191 -10.30 -6.51 -12.48
N PHE A 192 -9.46 -5.81 -13.24
CA PHE A 192 -9.90 -4.79 -14.19
C PHE A 192 -11.03 -5.38 -15.03
N ASP A 193 -12.26 -5.00 -14.68
CA ASP A 193 -13.45 -5.36 -15.41
C ASP A 193 -13.51 -4.44 -16.63
N GLY A 194 -13.47 -4.99 -17.81
CA GLY A 194 -13.68 -4.26 -19.07
C GLY A 194 -15.00 -3.46 -19.10
N SER A 195 -15.80 -3.49 -18.03
CA SER A 195 -16.93 -2.59 -17.79
C SER A 195 -16.53 -1.10 -17.77
N ALA A 196 -15.24 -0.79 -17.57
CA ALA A 196 -14.73 0.58 -17.76
C ALA A 196 -15.05 1.13 -19.16
N ILE A 197 -15.08 0.26 -20.18
CA ILE A 197 -15.46 0.66 -21.54
C ILE A 197 -16.96 0.93 -21.63
N SER A 198 -17.80 0.19 -20.94
CA SER A 198 -19.26 0.41 -20.95
C SER A 198 -19.67 1.69 -20.25
N GLY A 199 -18.86 2.19 -19.30
CA GLY A 199 -19.08 3.45 -18.58
C GLY A 199 -18.44 4.69 -19.24
N LEU A 200 -17.76 4.54 -20.39
CA LEU A 200 -16.96 5.62 -20.99
C LEU A 200 -17.80 6.87 -21.30
N GLY A 201 -19.02 6.72 -21.82
CA GLY A 201 -19.92 7.84 -22.08
C GLY A 201 -20.32 8.60 -20.81
N ALA A 202 -20.58 7.88 -19.73
CA ALA A 202 -20.87 8.47 -18.42
C ALA A 202 -19.65 9.21 -17.85
N ALA A 203 -18.46 8.62 -17.95
CA ALA A 203 -17.20 9.22 -17.50
C ALA A 203 -16.88 10.52 -18.27
N VAL A 204 -17.05 10.52 -19.60
CA VAL A 204 -16.88 11.73 -20.43
C VAL A 204 -17.89 12.81 -20.04
N THR A 205 -19.16 12.43 -19.85
CA THR A 205 -20.20 13.38 -19.43
C THR A 205 -19.91 13.96 -18.04
N ALA A 206 -19.46 13.15 -17.10
CA ALA A 206 -19.11 13.58 -15.74
C ALA A 206 -17.96 14.58 -15.78
N LEU A 207 -16.88 14.30 -16.52
CA LEU A 207 -15.76 15.22 -16.67
C LEU A 207 -16.13 16.51 -17.37
N ALA A 208 -16.95 16.43 -18.42
CA ALA A 208 -17.40 17.61 -19.15
C ALA A 208 -18.31 18.51 -18.30
N ALA A 209 -19.01 17.93 -17.32
CA ALA A 209 -19.85 18.68 -16.37
C ALA A 209 -19.05 19.34 -15.25
N THR A 210 -17.79 18.97 -15.06
CA THR A 210 -16.92 19.58 -14.06
C THR A 210 -16.51 20.96 -14.55
N SER A 211 -17.05 22.01 -13.93
CA SER A 211 -16.65 23.39 -14.19
C SER A 211 -15.99 23.94 -12.93
N THR A 212 -14.80 24.45 -13.06
CA THR A 212 -14.10 25.16 -11.99
C THR A 212 -14.20 26.67 -12.23
N SER A 213 -14.46 27.40 -11.16
CA SER A 213 -14.36 28.85 -11.13
C SER A 213 -13.25 29.26 -10.20
N GLY A 214 -12.17 29.86 -10.70
CA GLY A 214 -11.01 30.27 -9.93
C GLY A 214 -9.81 29.34 -10.10
N MET A 215 -8.93 29.30 -9.11
CA MET A 215 -7.74 28.47 -9.14
C MET A 215 -8.07 27.01 -8.85
N GLU A 216 -7.47 26.10 -9.61
CA GLU A 216 -7.52 24.67 -9.37
C GLU A 216 -6.34 24.24 -8.49
N LEU A 217 -6.63 23.49 -7.44
CA LEU A 217 -5.60 22.92 -6.56
C LEU A 217 -5.39 21.45 -6.86
N THR A 218 -4.17 21.07 -7.23
CA THR A 218 -3.77 19.68 -7.37
C THR A 218 -2.82 19.32 -6.23
N LEU A 219 -3.14 18.27 -5.47
CA LEU A 219 -2.30 17.74 -4.40
C LEU A 219 -1.52 16.53 -4.90
N TYR A 220 -0.24 16.46 -4.61
CA TYR A 220 0.59 15.30 -4.91
C TYR A 220 1.65 15.07 -3.82
N PRO A 221 2.02 13.81 -3.54
CA PRO A 221 3.09 13.53 -2.58
C PRO A 221 4.46 13.82 -3.21
N LYS A 222 5.38 14.40 -2.44
CA LYS A 222 6.79 14.48 -2.85
C LYS A 222 7.36 13.08 -3.07
N THR A 223 8.18 12.88 -4.08
CA THR A 223 8.80 11.60 -4.39
C THR A 223 9.62 11.03 -3.21
N GLY A 224 10.35 11.88 -2.50
CA GLY A 224 11.19 11.46 -1.37
C GLY A 224 10.41 11.18 -0.09
N MET A 225 9.26 11.84 0.12
CA MET A 225 8.50 11.75 1.38
C MET A 225 7.27 10.86 1.29
N GLY A 226 6.76 10.61 0.08
CA GLY A 226 5.57 9.79 -0.13
C GLY A 226 4.38 10.28 0.70
N ASP A 227 3.81 9.38 1.49
CA ASP A 227 2.67 9.62 2.39
C ASP A 227 3.07 10.25 3.74
N GLY A 228 4.37 10.51 3.96
CA GLY A 228 4.88 11.09 5.20
C GLY A 228 5.24 10.09 6.31
N GLN A 229 5.14 8.79 6.10
CA GLN A 229 5.57 7.79 7.10
C GLN A 229 7.02 7.96 7.56
N GLN A 230 7.87 8.54 6.71
CA GLN A 230 9.28 8.83 6.98
C GLN A 230 9.53 10.31 7.29
N ALA A 231 8.50 11.08 7.63
CA ALA A 231 8.61 12.54 7.85
C ALA A 231 9.59 12.93 8.96
N ASN A 232 9.80 12.08 9.95
CA ASN A 232 10.77 12.29 11.02
C ASN A 232 12.22 11.89 10.66
N ASN A 233 12.50 11.53 9.42
CA ASN A 233 13.86 11.28 8.92
C ASN A 233 14.47 12.59 8.39
N PRO A 234 15.41 13.23 9.13
CA PRO A 234 15.96 14.52 8.72
C PRO A 234 16.72 14.45 7.40
N TRP A 235 17.36 13.35 7.08
CA TRP A 235 18.09 13.21 5.81
C TRP A 235 17.14 13.19 4.61
N LEU A 236 15.95 12.59 4.75
CA LEU A 236 14.93 12.67 3.70
C LEU A 236 14.34 14.08 3.59
N GLN A 237 14.21 14.80 4.70
CA GLN A 237 13.77 16.19 4.70
C GLN A 237 14.77 17.12 4.02
N GLU A 238 16.06 16.87 4.20
CA GLU A 238 17.15 17.63 3.55
C GLU A 238 17.35 17.24 2.08
N PHE A 239 16.85 16.07 1.66
CA PHE A 239 17.00 15.60 0.29
C PHE A 239 16.11 16.44 -0.66
N PRO A 240 16.71 17.12 -1.66
CA PRO A 240 15.95 17.99 -2.54
C PRO A 240 14.96 17.20 -3.42
N ASP A 241 13.77 17.75 -3.60
CA ASP A 241 12.84 17.25 -4.61
C ASP A 241 13.49 17.28 -6.01
N PRO A 242 13.41 16.22 -6.81
CA PRO A 242 14.11 16.12 -8.09
C PRO A 242 13.67 17.16 -9.12
N LEU A 243 12.46 17.68 -9.03
CA LEU A 243 11.91 18.68 -9.96
C LEU A 243 12.06 20.10 -9.45
N THR A 244 11.54 20.38 -8.26
CA THR A 244 11.50 21.74 -7.72
C THR A 244 12.77 22.15 -6.97
N ARG A 245 13.63 21.19 -6.61
CA ARG A 245 14.82 21.39 -5.79
C ARG A 245 14.54 21.90 -4.38
N THR A 246 13.28 21.88 -3.94
CA THR A 246 12.86 22.31 -2.61
C THR A 246 13.15 21.22 -1.59
N THR A 247 13.70 21.63 -0.44
CA THR A 247 13.95 20.78 0.73
C THR A 247 12.97 21.12 1.85
N TRP A 248 12.84 20.23 2.84
CA TRP A 248 12.01 20.42 4.04
C TRP A 248 10.52 20.57 3.70
N ASP A 249 9.88 21.58 4.17
CA ASP A 249 8.43 21.82 4.25
C ASP A 249 7.61 21.51 2.99
N ASN A 250 6.30 21.58 3.13
CA ASN A 250 5.39 21.60 2.00
C ASN A 250 5.50 22.91 1.23
N TYR A 251 5.38 22.88 -0.07
CA TYR A 251 5.47 24.04 -0.94
C TYR A 251 4.27 24.13 -1.89
N LEU A 252 3.98 25.32 -2.33
CA LEU A 252 2.99 25.61 -3.37
C LEU A 252 3.71 25.99 -4.65
N THR A 253 3.39 25.31 -5.75
CA THR A 253 3.87 25.67 -7.08
C THR A 253 2.75 26.46 -7.79
N VAL A 254 3.07 27.64 -8.26
CA VAL A 254 2.16 28.50 -9.01
C VAL A 254 2.81 28.95 -10.30
N SER A 255 2.01 29.31 -11.30
CA SER A 255 2.52 29.95 -12.51
C SER A 255 3.09 31.33 -12.18
N GLU A 256 4.13 31.75 -12.90
CA GLU A 256 4.72 33.08 -12.78
C GLU A 256 3.71 34.18 -13.17
N PHE A 257 2.66 33.82 -13.89
CA PHE A 257 1.65 34.75 -14.42
C PHE A 257 0.36 34.79 -13.58
N ASP A 258 0.24 33.93 -12.57
CA ASP A 258 -0.88 33.89 -11.62
C ASP A 258 -0.53 34.63 -10.31
#